data_9772e3a024a0155bc7fc7c889c4919a5
#
_entry.id   9772e3a024a0155bc7fc7c889c4919a5
#
_cell.length_a   1.000
_cell.length_b   1.000
_cell.length_c   1.000
_cell.angle_alpha   90.00
_cell.angle_beta   90.00
_cell.angle_gamma   90.00
#
_symmetry.space_group_name_H-M   'P 1'
#
loop_
_entity.id
_entity.type
_entity.pdbx_description
1 polymer ?
#
loop_
_entity_poly.entity_id
_entity_poly.type
_entity_poly.pdbx_seq_one_letter_code
_entity_poly.pdbx_strand_id
1 'polypeptide(L)'
;MLTIDHINKNTPQLQLTDTVGKSLHLINDYRVTHLPVVLEKKFLGLVSEEDLLDQEDEQLTLDGLQKYFIQDAILNDIHFLNAVEFSLKHDSSLVPVVNQQREYFGAITTSDLLKIMGNFAGAYEIGGIIVLQMERPQFSISEISRLVENNDCHILHLNTQTDHSTGIFTVTLHVNHREIAPLVASFERHEYDVLYSYGSEKFENEIDSNYNHLMKYLDI
;
A
#
# COMPACT_ATOMS: atom_id res chain seq x y z
N MET A 1 1.46 1.99 -14.68
CA MET A 1 0.56 1.78 -13.51
C MET A 1 -0.33 3.02 -13.30
N LEU A 2 -1.20 3.26 -14.27
CA LEU A 2 -2.19 4.33 -14.20
C LEU A 2 -3.41 3.85 -13.41
N THR A 3 -4.12 4.77 -12.80
CA THR A 3 -5.34 4.48 -12.03
C THR A 3 -6.39 3.74 -12.86
N ILE A 4 -6.53 4.09 -14.15
CA ILE A 4 -7.48 3.43 -15.07
C ILE A 4 -7.26 1.92 -15.21
N ASP A 5 -6.02 1.46 -15.08
CA ASP A 5 -5.66 0.04 -15.24
C ASP A 5 -6.15 -0.84 -14.09
N HIS A 6 -6.58 -0.21 -12.98
CA HIS A 6 -6.88 -0.88 -11.72
C HIS A 6 -8.32 -0.69 -11.23
N ILE A 7 -9.17 -0.04 -12.01
CA ILE A 7 -10.56 0.20 -11.63
C ILE A 7 -11.38 -1.09 -11.58
N ASN A 8 -12.18 -1.21 -10.54
CA ASN A 8 -13.25 -2.21 -10.46
C ASN A 8 -14.56 -1.60 -10.97
N LYS A 9 -15.05 -2.09 -12.10
CA LYS A 9 -16.31 -1.62 -12.72
C LYS A 9 -17.56 -2.20 -12.05
N ASN A 10 -17.40 -3.21 -11.20
CA ASN A 10 -18.49 -3.87 -10.50
C ASN A 10 -18.80 -3.23 -9.15
N THR A 11 -18.11 -2.16 -8.78
CA THR A 11 -18.41 -1.39 -7.58
C THR A 11 -19.81 -0.80 -7.70
N PRO A 12 -20.68 -0.96 -6.70
CA PRO A 12 -22.03 -0.41 -6.74
C PRO A 12 -21.96 1.12 -6.78
N GLN A 13 -22.93 1.69 -7.49
CA GLN A 13 -23.13 3.12 -7.60
C GLN A 13 -24.49 3.48 -7.03
N LEU A 14 -24.54 4.58 -6.31
CA LEU A 14 -25.79 5.14 -5.78
C LEU A 14 -26.29 6.25 -6.71
N GLN A 15 -27.60 6.47 -6.68
CA GLN A 15 -28.27 7.57 -7.32
C GLN A 15 -28.82 8.53 -6.25
N LEU A 16 -29.07 9.78 -6.60
CA LEU A 16 -29.66 10.76 -5.67
C LEU A 16 -31.03 10.34 -5.13
N THR A 17 -31.76 9.53 -5.89
CA THR A 17 -33.07 8.97 -5.51
C THR A 17 -33.00 7.77 -4.59
N ASP A 18 -31.81 7.20 -4.38
CA ASP A 18 -31.64 6.09 -3.46
C ASP A 18 -31.78 6.57 -2.01
N THR A 19 -32.28 5.70 -1.15
CA THR A 19 -32.54 6.01 0.24
C THR A 19 -31.31 5.68 1.11
N VAL A 20 -31.24 6.29 2.30
CA VAL A 20 -30.25 5.99 3.34
C VAL A 20 -30.20 4.49 3.62
N GLY A 21 -31.36 3.84 3.86
CA GLY A 21 -31.44 2.41 4.15
C GLY A 21 -30.89 1.55 3.01
N LYS A 22 -31.23 1.86 1.74
CA LYS A 22 -30.65 1.15 0.59
C LYS A 22 -29.12 1.32 0.52
N SER A 23 -28.63 2.52 0.79
CA SER A 23 -27.22 2.83 0.75
C SER A 23 -26.42 2.07 1.82
N LEU A 24 -26.94 2.02 3.05
CA LEU A 24 -26.37 1.23 4.15
C LEU A 24 -26.35 -0.27 3.84
N HIS A 25 -27.42 -0.79 3.23
CA HIS A 25 -27.44 -2.19 2.77
C HIS A 25 -26.31 -2.49 1.79
N LEU A 26 -26.12 -1.62 0.79
CA LEU A 26 -25.06 -1.81 -0.21
C LEU A 26 -23.67 -1.69 0.40
N ILE A 27 -23.45 -0.73 1.31
CA ILE A 27 -22.20 -0.58 2.05
C ILE A 27 -21.84 -1.88 2.80
N ASN A 28 -22.80 -2.45 3.52
CA ASN A 28 -22.61 -3.69 4.25
C ASN A 28 -22.37 -4.90 3.32
N ASP A 29 -23.15 -5.05 2.26
CA ASP A 29 -23.04 -6.16 1.32
C ASP A 29 -21.66 -6.18 0.62
N TYR A 30 -21.14 -5.01 0.26
CA TYR A 30 -19.85 -4.86 -0.41
C TYR A 30 -18.69 -4.66 0.55
N ARG A 31 -18.96 -4.53 1.86
CA ARG A 31 -17.98 -4.33 2.93
C ARG A 31 -17.05 -3.14 2.64
N VAL A 32 -17.66 -2.03 2.28
CA VAL A 32 -16.98 -0.76 2.04
C VAL A 32 -17.46 0.28 3.04
N THR A 33 -16.70 1.35 3.25
CA THR A 33 -17.09 2.46 4.13
C THR A 33 -17.74 3.61 3.37
N HIS A 34 -17.59 3.62 2.04
CA HIS A 34 -18.07 4.70 1.18
C HIS A 34 -18.63 4.13 -0.12
N LEU A 35 -19.61 4.81 -0.71
CA LEU A 35 -20.11 4.51 -2.05
C LEU A 35 -20.19 5.78 -2.92
N PRO A 36 -19.91 5.65 -4.23
CA PRO A 36 -20.02 6.76 -5.17
C PRO A 36 -21.47 7.05 -5.51
N VAL A 37 -21.83 8.32 -5.48
CA VAL A 37 -23.11 8.82 -6.01
C VAL A 37 -22.88 9.34 -7.42
N VAL A 38 -23.63 8.79 -8.39
CA VAL A 38 -23.42 9.09 -9.82
C VAL A 38 -24.76 9.43 -10.47
N LEU A 39 -24.78 10.51 -11.25
CA LEU A 39 -25.92 10.92 -12.05
C LEU A 39 -25.48 11.08 -13.50
N GLU A 40 -26.15 10.39 -14.44
CA GLU A 40 -25.85 10.48 -15.87
C GLU A 40 -24.34 10.36 -16.20
N LYS A 41 -23.68 9.38 -15.57
CA LYS A 41 -22.23 9.13 -15.61
C LYS A 41 -21.36 10.21 -14.93
N LYS A 42 -21.93 11.25 -14.37
CA LYS A 42 -21.19 12.25 -13.61
C LYS A 42 -21.06 11.84 -12.15
N PHE A 43 -19.84 11.87 -11.66
CA PHE A 43 -19.55 11.68 -10.25
C PHE A 43 -19.98 12.93 -9.46
N LEU A 44 -20.89 12.75 -8.52
CA LEU A 44 -21.36 13.81 -7.64
C LEU A 44 -20.56 13.86 -6.34
N GLY A 45 -20.14 12.72 -5.81
CA GLY A 45 -19.36 12.58 -4.60
C GLY A 45 -19.39 11.17 -4.04
N LEU A 46 -18.65 10.96 -2.96
CA LEU A 46 -18.77 9.77 -2.10
C LEU A 46 -19.67 10.09 -0.92
N VAL A 47 -20.53 9.18 -0.54
CA VAL A 47 -21.24 9.20 0.73
C VAL A 47 -20.61 8.17 1.67
N SER A 48 -20.39 8.56 2.93
CA SER A 48 -19.82 7.69 3.95
C SER A 48 -20.89 6.89 4.70
N GLU A 49 -20.50 5.76 5.25
CA GLU A 49 -21.34 5.00 6.18
C GLU A 49 -21.70 5.84 7.41
N GLU A 50 -20.75 6.58 7.95
CA GLU A 50 -20.90 7.43 9.11
C GLU A 50 -21.98 8.49 8.88
N ASP A 51 -21.90 9.26 7.78
CA ASP A 51 -22.89 10.27 7.44
C ASP A 51 -24.32 9.69 7.26
N LEU A 52 -24.40 8.45 6.77
CA LEU A 52 -25.68 7.75 6.60
C LEU A 52 -26.26 7.26 7.94
N LEU A 53 -25.42 6.74 8.85
CA LEU A 53 -25.83 6.28 10.17
C LEU A 53 -26.29 7.43 11.07
N ASP A 54 -25.80 8.64 10.84
CA ASP A 54 -26.23 9.85 11.53
C ASP A 54 -27.67 10.31 11.15
N GLN A 55 -28.27 9.69 10.11
CA GLN A 55 -29.63 10.01 9.72
C GLN A 55 -30.66 9.14 10.46
N GLU A 56 -31.65 9.78 11.08
CA GLU A 56 -32.72 9.09 11.80
C GLU A 56 -33.73 8.42 10.86
N ASP A 57 -33.89 8.94 9.63
CA ASP A 57 -34.87 8.48 8.63
C ASP A 57 -34.20 7.69 7.50
N GLU A 58 -34.32 6.37 7.53
CA GLU A 58 -33.83 5.48 6.49
C GLU A 58 -34.51 5.69 5.12
N GLN A 59 -35.67 6.34 5.06
CA GLN A 59 -36.38 6.65 3.81
C GLN A 59 -35.92 7.99 3.20
N LEU A 60 -35.10 8.76 3.90
CA LEU A 60 -34.51 9.98 3.37
C LEU A 60 -33.66 9.66 2.13
N THR A 61 -33.86 10.42 1.06
CA THR A 61 -33.09 10.26 -0.17
C THR A 61 -31.77 10.98 -0.12
N LEU A 62 -30.76 10.49 -0.86
CA LEU A 62 -29.44 11.06 -0.90
C LEU A 62 -29.39 12.48 -1.48
N ASP A 63 -30.45 12.88 -2.21
CA ASP A 63 -30.57 14.25 -2.72
C ASP A 63 -30.51 15.29 -1.59
N GLY A 64 -31.12 15.00 -0.43
CA GLY A 64 -31.06 15.86 0.75
C GLY A 64 -29.70 15.87 1.47
N LEU A 65 -28.80 14.95 1.14
CA LEU A 65 -27.53 14.73 1.83
C LEU A 65 -26.31 15.22 1.03
N GLN A 66 -26.49 15.83 -0.14
CA GLN A 66 -25.39 16.21 -1.03
C GLN A 66 -24.30 17.08 -0.36
N LYS A 67 -24.66 17.85 0.67
CA LYS A 67 -23.72 18.70 1.42
C LYS A 67 -22.65 17.91 2.21
N TYR A 68 -22.91 16.63 2.49
CA TYR A 68 -21.98 15.74 3.20
C TYR A 68 -21.08 14.95 2.25
N PHE A 69 -21.37 14.95 0.94
CA PHE A 69 -20.59 14.16 -0.01
C PHE A 69 -19.16 14.66 -0.11
N ILE A 70 -18.21 13.73 -0.05
CA ILE A 70 -16.82 13.98 -0.40
C ILE A 70 -16.73 14.15 -1.92
N GLN A 71 -16.48 15.37 -2.37
CA GLN A 71 -16.45 15.70 -3.80
C GLN A 71 -15.11 15.39 -4.46
N ASP A 72 -14.09 15.10 -3.69
CA ASP A 72 -12.78 14.72 -4.20
C ASP A 72 -12.88 13.39 -4.99
N ALA A 73 -12.10 13.31 -6.06
CA ALA A 73 -11.94 12.12 -6.88
C ALA A 73 -10.56 12.14 -7.52
N ILE A 74 -10.06 11.01 -7.98
CA ILE A 74 -8.78 10.95 -8.68
C ILE A 74 -8.99 10.82 -10.19
N LEU A 75 -8.03 11.34 -10.95
CA LEU A 75 -8.05 11.24 -12.39
C LEU A 75 -7.65 9.85 -12.87
N ASN A 76 -8.19 9.46 -14.01
CA ASN A 76 -7.98 8.14 -14.60
C ASN A 76 -6.57 7.94 -15.21
N ASP A 77 -5.85 9.03 -15.49
CA ASP A 77 -4.55 9.06 -16.18
C ASP A 77 -3.36 9.41 -15.27
N ILE A 78 -3.53 9.30 -13.95
CA ILE A 78 -2.46 9.54 -12.97
C ILE A 78 -1.94 8.24 -12.34
N HIS A 79 -0.81 8.33 -11.65
CA HIS A 79 -0.21 7.17 -10.99
C HIS A 79 -1.05 6.69 -9.79
N PHE A 80 -1.14 5.38 -9.58
CA PHE A 80 -1.96 4.77 -8.53
C PHE A 80 -1.62 5.22 -7.09
N LEU A 81 -0.42 5.72 -6.83
CA LEU A 81 -0.07 6.26 -5.51
C LEU A 81 -0.98 7.43 -5.08
N ASN A 82 -1.56 8.17 -6.05
CA ASN A 82 -2.57 9.17 -5.73
C ASN A 82 -3.86 8.54 -5.18
N ALA A 83 -4.17 7.29 -5.58
CA ALA A 83 -5.30 6.56 -5.01
C ALA A 83 -5.00 6.12 -3.56
N VAL A 84 -3.75 5.76 -3.27
CA VAL A 84 -3.32 5.47 -1.89
C VAL A 84 -3.44 6.72 -1.03
N GLU A 85 -2.93 7.87 -1.50
CA GLU A 85 -3.04 9.14 -0.80
C GLU A 85 -4.50 9.53 -0.53
N PHE A 86 -5.37 9.39 -1.54
CA PHE A 86 -6.81 9.65 -1.41
C PHE A 86 -7.44 8.78 -0.31
N SER A 87 -7.19 7.47 -0.35
CA SER A 87 -7.72 6.52 0.63
C SER A 87 -7.30 6.87 2.06
N LEU A 88 -6.03 7.24 2.26
CA LEU A 88 -5.51 7.66 3.56
C LEU A 88 -6.07 9.01 4.03
N LYS A 89 -6.20 9.98 3.13
CA LYS A 89 -6.71 11.32 3.43
C LYS A 89 -8.17 11.31 3.89
N HIS A 90 -8.99 10.47 3.24
CA HIS A 90 -10.44 10.43 3.47
C HIS A 90 -10.89 9.24 4.32
N ASP A 91 -9.96 8.42 4.82
CA ASP A 91 -10.25 7.13 5.48
C ASP A 91 -11.26 6.26 4.70
N SER A 92 -11.15 6.33 3.37
CA SER A 92 -12.09 5.71 2.46
C SER A 92 -11.59 4.36 1.97
N SER A 93 -12.42 3.33 2.14
CA SER A 93 -12.15 1.99 1.57
C SER A 93 -12.36 1.92 0.05
N LEU A 94 -12.79 3.04 -0.57
CA LEU A 94 -13.10 3.11 -1.98
C LEU A 94 -12.65 4.45 -2.56
N VAL A 95 -11.91 4.40 -3.67
CA VAL A 95 -11.34 5.57 -4.35
C VAL A 95 -12.02 5.76 -5.71
N PRO A 96 -12.81 6.83 -5.91
CA PRO A 96 -13.51 7.09 -7.16
C PRO A 96 -12.54 7.58 -8.24
N VAL A 97 -12.66 7.03 -9.44
CA VAL A 97 -11.84 7.39 -10.60
C VAL A 97 -12.71 8.09 -11.66
N VAL A 98 -12.28 9.27 -12.05
CA VAL A 98 -13.00 10.13 -12.99
C VAL A 98 -12.08 10.65 -14.09
N ASN A 99 -12.65 11.22 -15.15
CA ASN A 99 -11.89 12.06 -16.09
C ASN A 99 -11.96 13.55 -15.70
N GLN A 100 -11.33 14.41 -16.50
CA GLN A 100 -11.34 15.86 -16.31
C GLN A 100 -12.75 16.47 -16.38
N GLN A 101 -13.70 15.81 -17.03
CA GLN A 101 -15.10 16.22 -17.12
C GLN A 101 -15.96 15.63 -15.99
N ARG A 102 -15.34 15.01 -14.95
CA ARG A 102 -15.98 14.32 -13.82
C ARG A 102 -16.87 13.14 -14.25
N GLU A 103 -16.60 12.53 -15.40
CA GLU A 103 -17.27 11.28 -15.76
C GLU A 103 -16.65 10.14 -14.94
N TYR A 104 -17.52 9.36 -14.31
CA TYR A 104 -17.14 8.25 -13.46
C TYR A 104 -16.80 7.00 -14.28
N PHE A 105 -15.61 6.46 -14.07
CA PHE A 105 -15.11 5.25 -14.73
C PHE A 105 -15.26 3.99 -13.86
N GLY A 106 -15.28 4.14 -12.57
CA GLY A 106 -15.30 3.08 -11.58
C GLY A 106 -14.54 3.50 -10.32
N ALA A 107 -14.25 2.56 -9.46
CA ALA A 107 -13.50 2.82 -8.23
C ALA A 107 -12.40 1.79 -8.03
N ILE A 108 -11.42 2.14 -7.21
CA ILE A 108 -10.38 1.23 -6.73
C ILE A 108 -10.65 0.99 -5.24
N THR A 109 -10.75 -0.28 -4.83
CA THR A 109 -10.93 -0.62 -3.41
C THR A 109 -9.59 -0.65 -2.69
N THR A 110 -9.59 -0.46 -1.36
CA THR A 110 -8.37 -0.64 -0.54
C THR A 110 -7.78 -2.04 -0.67
N SER A 111 -8.61 -3.06 -0.84
CA SER A 111 -8.16 -4.43 -1.12
C SER A 111 -7.39 -4.53 -2.44
N ASP A 112 -7.86 -3.82 -3.49
CA ASP A 112 -7.14 -3.78 -4.77
C ASP A 112 -5.87 -2.93 -4.66
N LEU A 113 -5.92 -1.79 -3.93
CA LEU A 113 -4.73 -0.98 -3.64
C LEU A 113 -3.65 -1.79 -2.92
N LEU A 114 -4.01 -2.64 -1.96
CA LEU A 114 -3.05 -3.51 -1.27
C LEU A 114 -2.36 -4.48 -2.24
N LYS A 115 -3.10 -5.08 -3.18
CA LYS A 115 -2.52 -5.95 -4.23
C LYS A 115 -1.58 -5.18 -5.15
N ILE A 116 -1.99 -3.97 -5.57
CA ILE A 116 -1.19 -3.10 -6.42
C ILE A 116 0.11 -2.70 -5.70
N MET A 117 0.01 -2.30 -4.43
CA MET A 117 1.16 -1.97 -3.59
C MET A 117 2.09 -3.17 -3.40
N GLY A 118 1.53 -4.37 -3.17
CA GLY A 118 2.31 -5.60 -3.06
C GLY A 118 3.12 -5.89 -4.33
N ASN A 119 2.49 -5.75 -5.50
CA ASN A 119 3.17 -5.89 -6.79
C ASN A 119 4.23 -4.80 -7.00
N PHE A 120 3.90 -3.55 -6.66
CA PHE A 120 4.82 -2.42 -6.80
C PHE A 120 6.05 -2.55 -5.90
N ALA A 121 5.86 -3.05 -4.67
CA ALA A 121 6.94 -3.28 -3.72
C ALA A 121 7.69 -4.62 -3.92
N GLY A 122 7.30 -5.43 -4.90
CA GLY A 122 7.91 -6.75 -5.13
C GLY A 122 7.62 -7.74 -3.99
N ALA A 123 6.48 -7.63 -3.29
CA ALA A 123 6.17 -8.47 -2.12
C ALA A 123 6.03 -9.96 -2.45
N TYR A 124 5.82 -10.31 -3.72
CA TYR A 124 5.73 -11.69 -4.19
C TYR A 124 7.05 -12.25 -4.72
N GLU A 125 8.06 -11.40 -4.87
CA GLU A 125 9.36 -11.80 -5.37
C GLU A 125 10.15 -12.52 -4.28
N ILE A 126 10.80 -13.61 -4.67
CA ILE A 126 11.67 -14.38 -3.77
C ILE A 126 13.01 -13.65 -3.66
N GLY A 127 13.40 -13.31 -2.43
CA GLY A 127 14.66 -12.60 -2.23
C GLY A 127 14.98 -12.36 -0.76
N GLY A 128 16.00 -11.53 -0.54
CA GLY A 128 16.40 -11.05 0.78
C GLY A 128 16.10 -9.56 0.94
N ILE A 129 15.89 -9.14 2.17
CA ILE A 129 15.68 -7.74 2.53
C ILE A 129 16.86 -7.27 3.39
N ILE A 130 17.43 -6.11 3.04
CA ILE A 130 18.48 -5.45 3.81
C ILE A 130 18.01 -4.03 4.09
N VAL A 131 18.12 -3.61 5.33
CA VAL A 131 17.80 -2.25 5.75
C VAL A 131 19.08 -1.57 6.23
N LEU A 132 19.46 -0.51 5.52
CA LEU A 132 20.59 0.33 5.84
C LEU A 132 20.11 1.61 6.53
N GLN A 133 20.86 2.05 7.52
CA GLN A 133 20.65 3.31 8.20
C GLN A 133 21.85 4.23 7.94
N MET A 134 21.60 5.51 7.68
CA MET A 134 22.69 6.47 7.41
C MET A 134 22.20 7.90 7.58
N GLU A 135 23.13 8.85 7.53
CA GLU A 135 22.79 10.24 7.30
C GLU A 135 22.48 10.49 5.82
N ARG A 136 21.53 11.39 5.52
CA ARG A 136 21.10 11.67 4.14
C ARG A 136 22.25 11.98 3.17
N PRO A 137 23.31 12.73 3.53
CA PRO A 137 24.45 13.00 2.64
C PRO A 137 25.29 11.77 2.28
N GLN A 138 25.23 10.69 3.07
CA GLN A 138 25.94 9.44 2.81
C GLN A 138 25.23 8.55 1.77
N PHE A 139 23.97 8.86 1.46
CA PHE A 139 23.19 8.07 0.51
C PHE A 139 23.74 8.24 -0.92
N SER A 140 24.20 7.13 -1.47
CA SER A 140 24.65 7.02 -2.86
C SER A 140 24.06 5.78 -3.51
N ILE A 141 23.03 5.97 -4.33
CA ILE A 141 22.39 4.86 -5.06
C ILE A 141 23.37 4.13 -6.00
N SER A 142 24.31 4.85 -6.60
CA SER A 142 25.31 4.26 -7.49
C SER A 142 26.27 3.34 -6.73
N GLU A 143 26.67 3.71 -5.51
CA GLU A 143 27.52 2.87 -4.67
C GLU A 143 26.76 1.65 -4.15
N ILE A 144 25.54 1.83 -3.66
CA ILE A 144 24.67 0.74 -3.22
C ILE A 144 24.46 -0.26 -4.36
N SER A 145 24.09 0.21 -5.56
CA SER A 145 23.89 -0.67 -6.72
C SER A 145 25.17 -1.43 -7.09
N ARG A 146 26.32 -0.74 -7.08
CA ARG A 146 27.62 -1.39 -7.35
C ARG A 146 27.95 -2.49 -6.35
N LEU A 147 27.66 -2.28 -5.06
CA LEU A 147 27.90 -3.29 -4.02
C LEU A 147 26.96 -4.49 -4.20
N VAL A 148 25.69 -4.25 -4.54
CA VAL A 148 24.73 -5.32 -4.83
C VAL A 148 25.19 -6.13 -6.04
N GLU A 149 25.54 -5.47 -7.16
CA GLU A 149 25.97 -6.14 -8.39
C GLU A 149 27.30 -6.91 -8.21
N ASN A 150 28.26 -6.37 -7.42
CA ASN A 150 29.52 -7.04 -7.12
C ASN A 150 29.34 -8.32 -6.26
N ASN A 151 28.18 -8.52 -5.67
CA ASN A 151 27.81 -9.74 -4.94
C ASN A 151 26.83 -10.62 -5.76
N ASP A 152 26.82 -10.48 -7.09
CA ASP A 152 25.95 -11.24 -8.01
C ASP A 152 24.46 -11.11 -7.71
N CYS A 153 24.06 -10.05 -7.01
CA CYS A 153 22.68 -9.74 -6.69
C CYS A 153 22.11 -8.66 -7.62
N HIS A 154 20.76 -8.59 -7.69
CA HIS A 154 20.04 -7.53 -8.38
C HIS A 154 19.01 -6.91 -7.43
N ILE A 155 18.86 -5.58 -7.49
CA ILE A 155 17.83 -4.87 -6.74
C ILE A 155 16.48 -5.11 -7.41
N LEU A 156 15.54 -5.73 -6.70
CA LEU A 156 14.15 -5.89 -7.10
C LEU A 156 13.32 -4.65 -6.74
N HIS A 157 13.56 -4.12 -5.54
CA HIS A 157 12.91 -2.91 -5.05
C HIS A 157 13.85 -2.15 -4.12
N LEU A 158 13.80 -0.82 -4.19
CA LEU A 158 14.50 0.08 -3.28
C LEU A 158 13.53 1.14 -2.79
N ASN A 159 13.41 1.26 -1.49
CA ASN A 159 12.64 2.31 -0.84
C ASN A 159 13.53 3.14 0.08
N THR A 160 13.25 4.43 0.17
CA THR A 160 13.93 5.34 1.09
C THR A 160 12.93 6.03 2.00
N GLN A 161 13.28 6.16 3.26
CA GLN A 161 12.45 6.83 4.26
C GLN A 161 13.32 7.74 5.13
N THR A 162 12.78 8.90 5.48
CA THR A 162 13.40 9.78 6.48
C THR A 162 12.51 9.82 7.71
N ASP A 163 13.05 9.53 8.86
CA ASP A 163 12.38 9.81 10.14
C ASP A 163 12.54 11.31 10.43
N HIS A 164 11.44 12.03 10.36
CA HIS A 164 11.43 13.48 10.57
C HIS A 164 11.74 13.91 12.02
N SER A 165 11.62 12.99 12.98
CA SER A 165 11.90 13.28 14.40
C SER A 165 13.38 13.16 14.73
N THR A 166 14.08 12.21 14.11
CA THR A 166 15.50 11.91 14.36
C THR A 166 16.42 12.39 13.25
N GLY A 167 15.89 12.66 12.07
CA GLY A 167 16.65 12.96 10.85
C GLY A 167 17.34 11.73 10.22
N ILE A 168 17.14 10.56 10.79
CA ILE A 168 17.71 9.30 10.30
C ILE A 168 17.12 8.96 8.93
N PHE A 169 17.99 8.62 8.00
CA PHE A 169 17.63 8.16 6.66
C PHE A 169 17.82 6.65 6.56
N THR A 170 16.76 5.96 6.17
CA THR A 170 16.74 4.52 6.03
C THR A 170 16.56 4.13 4.56
N VAL A 171 17.32 3.14 4.12
CA VAL A 171 17.22 2.54 2.78
C VAL A 171 16.86 1.07 2.92
N THR A 172 15.70 0.69 2.42
CA THR A 172 15.26 -0.70 2.37
C THR A 172 15.54 -1.26 0.97
N LEU A 173 16.34 -2.30 0.90
CA LEU A 173 16.67 -3.03 -0.33
C LEU A 173 15.98 -4.39 -0.31
N HIS A 174 15.29 -4.72 -1.39
CA HIS A 174 14.84 -6.08 -1.70
C HIS A 174 15.67 -6.58 -2.88
N VAL A 175 16.42 -7.66 -2.66
CA VAL A 175 17.32 -8.25 -3.66
C VAL A 175 16.86 -9.65 -4.04
N ASN A 176 17.24 -10.10 -5.25
CA ASN A 176 16.78 -11.36 -5.84
C ASN A 176 17.40 -12.64 -5.24
N HIS A 177 18.29 -12.52 -4.25
CA HIS A 177 18.92 -13.66 -3.59
C HIS A 177 18.50 -13.74 -2.12
N ARG A 178 18.29 -14.95 -1.62
CA ARG A 178 18.01 -15.21 -0.20
C ARG A 178 19.29 -15.27 0.64
N GLU A 179 20.37 -15.80 0.05
CA GLU A 179 21.68 -15.81 0.70
C GLU A 179 22.34 -14.44 0.57
N ILE A 180 22.09 -13.60 1.55
CA ILE A 180 22.54 -12.18 1.54
C ILE A 180 23.70 -11.89 2.49
N ALA A 181 24.20 -12.90 3.22
CA ALA A 181 25.30 -12.70 4.18
C ALA A 181 26.58 -12.10 3.54
N PRO A 182 27.02 -12.52 2.33
CA PRO A 182 28.15 -11.87 1.66
C PRO A 182 27.89 -10.41 1.32
N LEU A 183 26.66 -10.08 0.90
CA LEU A 183 26.25 -8.73 0.57
C LEU A 183 26.16 -7.85 1.82
N VAL A 184 25.62 -8.36 2.93
CA VAL A 184 25.61 -7.67 4.23
C VAL A 184 27.03 -7.36 4.68
N ALA A 185 27.92 -8.35 4.69
CA ALA A 185 29.35 -8.14 5.01
C ALA A 185 30.05 -7.15 4.06
N SER A 186 29.57 -7.06 2.80
CA SER A 186 30.09 -6.07 1.85
C SER A 186 29.63 -4.66 2.22
N PHE A 187 28.38 -4.46 2.62
CA PHE A 187 27.90 -3.17 3.11
C PHE A 187 28.65 -2.71 4.36
N GLU A 188 28.81 -3.59 5.36
CA GLU A 188 29.54 -3.30 6.60
C GLU A 188 31.01 -2.91 6.33
N ARG A 189 31.70 -3.59 5.40
CA ARG A 189 33.09 -3.23 4.99
C ARG A 189 33.19 -1.85 4.32
N HIS A 190 32.09 -1.37 3.73
CA HIS A 190 32.01 -0.04 3.11
C HIS A 190 31.35 0.99 4.05
N GLU A 191 31.39 0.71 5.36
CA GLU A 191 30.93 1.63 6.42
C GLU A 191 29.43 1.96 6.36
N TYR A 192 28.63 1.10 5.71
CA TYR A 192 27.17 1.18 5.83
C TYR A 192 26.72 0.51 7.12
N ASP A 193 25.88 1.20 7.88
CA ASP A 193 25.22 0.63 9.06
C ASP A 193 24.02 -0.23 8.62
N VAL A 194 24.14 -1.55 8.81
CA VAL A 194 23.08 -2.51 8.52
C VAL A 194 22.19 -2.66 9.74
N LEU A 195 21.04 -2.00 9.74
CA LEU A 195 20.10 -2.01 10.87
C LEU A 195 19.55 -3.42 11.10
N TYR A 196 19.11 -4.09 10.01
CA TYR A 196 18.73 -5.50 10.00
C TYR A 196 18.68 -6.06 8.58
N SER A 197 18.68 -7.39 8.50
CA SER A 197 18.57 -8.10 7.23
C SER A 197 17.74 -9.38 7.40
N TYR A 198 16.98 -9.75 6.37
CA TYR A 198 16.20 -10.98 6.30
C TYR A 198 16.55 -11.75 5.04
N GLY A 199 17.09 -12.95 5.22
CA GLY A 199 17.41 -13.92 4.17
C GLY A 199 17.25 -15.34 4.70
N SER A 200 17.42 -16.35 3.84
CA SER A 200 17.22 -17.76 4.23
C SER A 200 18.18 -18.25 5.33
N GLU A 201 19.40 -17.73 5.37
CA GLU A 201 20.42 -18.22 6.31
C GLU A 201 20.09 -17.93 7.78
N LYS A 202 19.41 -16.83 8.08
CA LYS A 202 19.10 -16.48 9.48
C LYS A 202 18.04 -17.41 10.08
N PHE A 203 17.09 -17.87 9.29
CA PHE A 203 16.06 -18.83 9.73
C PHE A 203 16.62 -20.25 9.88
N GLU A 204 17.47 -20.69 8.96
CA GLU A 204 18.12 -22.01 9.05
C GLU A 204 19.11 -22.05 10.22
N ASN A 205 19.91 -21.01 10.42
CA ASN A 205 20.87 -20.93 11.54
C ASN A 205 20.19 -20.82 12.91
N GLU A 206 19.03 -20.14 13.03
CA GLU A 206 18.26 -20.11 14.29
C GLU A 206 17.57 -21.44 14.55
N ILE A 207 17.04 -22.12 13.53
CA ILE A 207 16.45 -23.45 13.65
C ILE A 207 17.52 -24.49 13.99
N ASP A 208 18.66 -24.47 13.30
CA ASP A 208 19.79 -25.37 13.56
C ASP A 208 20.45 -25.07 14.92
N SER A 209 20.59 -23.82 15.29
CA SER A 209 21.09 -23.42 16.62
C SER A 209 20.13 -23.85 17.73
N ASN A 210 18.83 -23.62 17.56
CA ASN A 210 17.83 -24.05 18.53
C ASN A 210 17.69 -25.59 18.58
N TYR A 211 17.78 -26.27 17.42
CA TYR A 211 17.81 -27.73 17.35
C TYR A 211 19.04 -28.28 18.05
N ASN A 212 20.23 -27.73 17.79
CA ASN A 212 21.49 -28.19 18.46
C ASN A 212 21.49 -27.83 19.95
N HIS A 213 20.88 -26.76 20.38
CA HIS A 213 20.64 -26.48 21.80
C HIS A 213 19.68 -27.49 22.43
N LEU A 214 18.59 -27.84 21.76
CA LEU A 214 17.62 -28.80 22.23
C LEU A 214 18.22 -30.20 22.33
N MET A 215 19.00 -30.62 21.32
CA MET A 215 19.68 -31.91 21.31
C MET A 215 20.74 -32.02 22.41
N LYS A 216 21.45 -30.93 22.72
CA LYS A 216 22.38 -30.89 23.88
C LYS A 216 21.65 -31.00 25.23
N TYR A 217 20.40 -30.61 25.32
CA TYR A 217 19.58 -30.77 26.51
C TYR A 217 18.98 -32.17 26.63
N LEU A 218 18.86 -32.90 25.52
CA LEU A 218 18.28 -34.25 25.48
C LEU A 218 19.34 -35.37 25.57
N ASP A 219 20.64 -35.04 25.40
CA ASP A 219 21.75 -35.97 25.49
C ASP A 219 22.36 -36.08 26.92
N ILE A 220 21.55 -35.78 27.98
CA ILE A 220 21.89 -36.02 29.38
C ILE A 220 21.26 -37.30 29.88
#